data_57f596638ad5c00467b232ff4a0f1246
#
_entry.id   57f596638ad5c00467b232ff4a0f1246
#
_cell.length_a   1.000
_cell.length_b   1.000
_cell.length_c   1.000
_cell.angle_alpha   90.00
_cell.angle_beta   90.00
_cell.angle_gamma   90.00
#
_symmetry.space_group_name_H-M   'P 1'
#
loop_
_entity.id
_entity.type
_entity.pdbx_description
1 polymer ?
#
loop_
_entity_poly.entity_id
_entity_poly.type
_entity_poly.pdbx_seq_one_letter_code
_entity_poly.pdbx_strand_id
1 'polypeptide(L)'
;QAFFKEVFDEAHRLGQIAAADHTPTPMVVQEHTNQLDDNSPVKQQWIVGGGVCGFAWVIIKPGNCAAANYAKKHCGASKHYYGGVSIWVGEYGQSMELKQAYARAFADHLAKHLGDKVTVYAGSRMD
;
A
#
# COMPACT_ATOMS: atom_id res chain seq x y z
N GLN A 1 -12.84 22.32 -5.01
CA GLN A 1 -11.54 21.73 -4.72
C GLN A 1 -11.29 21.57 -3.22
N ALA A 2 -11.90 22.43 -2.40
CA ALA A 2 -11.77 22.31 -0.95
C ALA A 2 -12.27 20.94 -0.43
N PHE A 3 -13.33 20.42 -1.03
CA PHE A 3 -13.85 19.10 -0.66
C PHE A 3 -12.81 18.00 -0.91
N PHE A 4 -12.20 17.98 -2.09
CA PHE A 4 -11.19 16.98 -2.40
C PHE A 4 -9.96 17.13 -1.51
N LYS A 5 -9.52 18.35 -1.26
CA LYS A 5 -8.38 18.59 -0.37
C LYS A 5 -8.65 18.00 1.02
N GLU A 6 -9.81 18.26 1.59
CA GLU A 6 -10.16 17.73 2.90
C GLU A 6 -10.25 16.21 2.91
N VAL A 7 -10.89 15.61 1.91
CA VAL A 7 -11.06 14.16 1.83
C VAL A 7 -9.70 13.46 1.64
N PHE A 8 -8.87 13.97 0.75
CA PHE A 8 -7.57 13.36 0.48
C PHE A 8 -6.58 13.58 1.62
N ASP A 9 -6.60 14.77 2.25
CA ASP A 9 -5.74 15.02 3.41
C ASP A 9 -6.11 14.10 4.58
N GLU A 10 -7.39 13.90 4.82
CA GLU A 10 -7.84 12.99 5.87
C GLU A 10 -7.53 11.53 5.52
N ALA A 11 -7.66 11.14 4.25
CA ALA A 11 -7.26 9.81 3.80
C ALA A 11 -5.78 9.55 4.08
N HIS A 12 -4.94 10.54 3.82
CA HIS A 12 -3.51 10.44 4.10
C HIS A 12 -3.24 10.29 5.60
N ARG A 13 -3.92 11.09 6.43
CA ARG A 13 -3.78 11.02 7.89
C ARG A 13 -4.19 9.64 8.41
N LEU A 14 -5.32 9.12 7.93
CA LEU A 14 -5.81 7.80 8.33
C LEU A 14 -4.89 6.68 7.84
N GLY A 15 -4.32 6.84 6.65
CA GLY A 15 -3.32 5.91 6.15
C GLY A 15 -2.08 5.88 7.02
N GLN A 16 -1.59 7.04 7.44
CA GLN A 16 -0.44 7.13 8.34
C GLN A 16 -0.72 6.46 9.69
N ILE A 17 -1.92 6.66 10.24
CA ILE A 17 -2.32 6.03 11.51
C ILE A 17 -2.36 4.51 11.35
N ALA A 18 -2.97 4.03 10.25
CA ALA A 18 -3.07 2.58 10.00
C ALA A 18 -1.70 1.94 9.87
N ALA A 19 -0.77 2.59 9.17
CA ALA A 19 0.59 2.08 9.03
C ALA A 19 1.33 2.09 10.37
N ALA A 20 1.15 3.14 11.18
CA ALA A 20 1.79 3.24 12.49
C ALA A 20 1.28 2.18 13.47
N ASP A 21 -0.02 1.84 13.38
CA ASP A 21 -0.64 0.85 14.25
C ASP A 21 -0.41 -0.60 13.79
N HIS A 22 0.04 -0.78 12.55
CA HIS A 22 0.27 -2.11 12.00
C HIS A 22 1.66 -2.61 12.39
N THR A 23 1.72 -3.81 12.94
CA THR A 23 3.00 -4.47 13.23
C THR A 23 3.26 -5.49 12.14
N PRO A 24 4.26 -5.27 11.26
CA PRO A 24 4.56 -6.23 10.22
C PRO A 24 4.97 -7.58 10.80
N THR A 25 4.59 -8.65 10.09
CA THR A 25 5.03 -9.99 10.44
C THR A 25 6.52 -10.11 10.10
N PRO A 26 7.41 -10.33 11.08
CA PRO A 26 8.83 -10.47 10.79
C PRO A 26 9.08 -11.69 9.89
N MET A 27 9.98 -11.51 8.93
CA MET A 27 10.41 -12.60 8.07
C MET A 27 11.66 -13.24 8.68
N VAL A 28 11.60 -14.55 8.93
CA VAL A 28 12.74 -15.29 9.47
C VAL A 28 13.44 -16.00 8.32
N VAL A 29 14.74 -15.72 8.17
CA VAL A 29 15.57 -16.33 7.14
C VAL A 29 16.50 -17.32 7.81
N GLN A 30 16.55 -18.56 7.31
CA GLN A 30 17.37 -19.62 7.87
C GLN A 30 18.27 -20.22 6.80
N GLU A 31 19.52 -20.49 7.20
CA GLU A 31 20.48 -21.20 6.36
C GLU A 31 20.87 -22.51 7.07
N HIS A 32 20.60 -23.64 6.45
CA HIS A 32 20.90 -24.96 7.00
C HIS A 32 22.30 -25.42 6.62
N THR A 33 22.92 -26.23 7.47
CA THR A 33 24.23 -26.81 7.18
C THR A 33 24.18 -27.77 6.00
N ASN A 34 23.03 -28.39 5.76
CA ASN A 34 22.77 -29.21 4.59
C ASN A 34 21.47 -28.76 3.95
N GLN A 35 21.58 -28.09 2.80
CA GLN A 35 20.43 -27.51 2.12
C GLN A 35 19.48 -28.54 1.54
N LEU A 36 19.91 -29.79 1.39
CA LEU A 36 19.09 -30.87 0.87
C LEU A 36 18.32 -31.62 1.96
N ASP A 37 18.57 -31.29 3.21
CA ASP A 37 17.95 -31.94 4.37
C ASP A 37 17.37 -30.87 5.30
N ASP A 38 16.04 -30.75 5.31
CA ASP A 38 15.34 -29.76 6.14
C ASP A 38 15.49 -30.04 7.64
N ASN A 39 15.93 -31.24 8.02
CA ASN A 39 16.16 -31.62 9.40
C ASN A 39 17.59 -31.35 9.86
N SER A 40 18.47 -30.87 8.97
CA SER A 40 19.85 -30.54 9.35
C SER A 40 19.84 -29.31 10.28
N PRO A 41 20.88 -29.18 11.15
CA PRO A 41 20.95 -28.01 12.03
C PRO A 41 20.94 -26.71 11.25
N VAL A 42 20.28 -25.70 11.82
CA VAL A 42 20.25 -24.36 11.24
C VAL A 42 21.64 -23.75 11.43
N LYS A 43 22.31 -23.41 10.32
CA LYS A 43 23.63 -22.79 10.32
C LYS A 43 23.55 -21.32 10.69
N GLN A 44 22.54 -20.63 10.19
CA GLN A 44 22.36 -19.20 10.40
C GLN A 44 20.87 -18.86 10.35
N GLN A 45 20.47 -17.93 11.20
CA GLN A 45 19.09 -17.45 11.23
C GLN A 45 19.10 -15.96 11.52
N TRP A 46 18.26 -15.21 10.81
CA TRP A 46 18.05 -13.79 11.10
C TRP A 46 16.61 -13.40 10.79
N ILE A 47 16.19 -12.26 11.37
CA ILE A 47 14.82 -11.76 11.26
C ILE A 47 14.83 -10.45 10.46
N VAL A 48 13.96 -10.37 9.45
CA VAL A 48 13.70 -9.15 8.70
C VAL A 48 12.45 -8.50 9.28
N GLY A 49 12.62 -7.42 10.03
CA GLY A 49 11.56 -6.82 10.83
C GLY A 49 10.43 -6.17 10.03
N GLY A 50 10.69 -5.78 8.78
CA GLY A 50 9.68 -5.17 7.91
C GLY A 50 8.74 -6.15 7.23
N GLY A 51 8.99 -7.47 7.37
CA GLY A 51 8.24 -8.50 6.66
C GLY A 51 8.66 -8.60 5.19
N VAL A 52 7.73 -9.02 4.31
CA VAL A 52 8.04 -9.15 2.88
C VAL A 52 8.19 -7.79 2.23
N CYS A 53 9.08 -7.73 1.24
CA CYS A 53 9.26 -6.54 0.41
C CYS A 53 8.20 -6.50 -0.68
N GLY A 54 7.74 -5.30 -1.02
CA GLY A 54 6.76 -5.15 -2.08
C GLY A 54 6.25 -3.74 -2.20
N PHE A 55 5.19 -3.61 -3.00
CA PHE A 55 4.60 -2.34 -3.39
C PHE A 55 3.11 -2.32 -3.09
N ALA A 56 2.58 -1.13 -2.87
CA ALA A 56 1.14 -0.92 -2.75
C ALA A 56 0.77 0.40 -3.40
N TRP A 57 -0.49 0.48 -3.82
CA TRP A 57 -1.02 1.68 -4.47
C TRP A 57 -2.51 1.78 -4.21
N VAL A 58 -3.06 2.98 -4.47
CA VAL A 58 -4.50 3.25 -4.40
C VAL A 58 -4.99 3.49 -5.82
N ILE A 59 -6.07 2.82 -6.22
CA ILE A 59 -6.63 2.92 -7.56
C ILE A 59 -7.96 3.67 -7.48
N ILE A 60 -8.14 4.66 -8.38
CA ILE A 60 -9.37 5.44 -8.50
C ILE A 60 -9.89 5.29 -9.91
N LYS A 61 -11.11 4.82 -10.07
CA LYS A 61 -11.78 4.64 -11.36
C LYS A 61 -13.12 5.40 -11.38
N PRO A 62 -13.51 5.95 -12.52
CA PRO A 62 -12.81 6.05 -13.80
C PRO A 62 -11.67 7.07 -13.74
N GLY A 63 -10.71 6.94 -14.66
CA GLY A 63 -9.52 7.80 -14.68
C GLY A 63 -9.78 9.24 -15.10
N ASN A 64 -10.98 9.55 -15.60
CA ASN A 64 -11.38 10.89 -16.01
C ASN A 64 -12.36 11.56 -15.05
N CYS A 65 -12.64 10.96 -13.89
CA CYS A 65 -13.52 11.60 -12.91
C CYS A 65 -12.78 12.73 -12.19
N ALA A 66 -13.55 13.61 -11.53
CA ALA A 66 -12.98 14.76 -10.84
C ALA A 66 -11.98 14.36 -9.75
N ALA A 67 -12.26 13.29 -9.01
CA ALA A 67 -11.37 12.79 -7.97
C ALA A 67 -10.05 12.28 -8.57
N ALA A 68 -10.11 11.55 -9.69
CA ALA A 68 -8.92 11.08 -10.38
C ALA A 68 -8.08 12.24 -10.91
N ASN A 69 -8.73 13.27 -11.45
CA ASN A 69 -8.03 14.46 -11.92
C ASN A 69 -7.35 15.21 -10.77
N TYR A 70 -8.03 15.31 -9.62
CA TYR A 70 -7.43 15.87 -8.42
C TYR A 70 -6.18 15.09 -8.00
N ALA A 71 -6.30 13.76 -7.98
CA ALA A 71 -5.18 12.89 -7.59
C ALA A 71 -3.98 13.04 -8.54
N LYS A 72 -4.24 13.14 -9.85
CA LYS A 72 -3.15 13.37 -10.82
C LYS A 72 -2.46 14.71 -10.58
N LYS A 73 -3.22 15.73 -10.25
CA LYS A 73 -2.68 17.09 -10.07
C LYS A 73 -1.96 17.26 -8.72
N HIS A 74 -2.48 16.66 -7.65
CA HIS A 74 -2.02 16.95 -6.29
C HIS A 74 -1.38 15.77 -5.55
N CYS A 75 -1.60 14.54 -6.00
CA CYS A 75 -1.13 13.34 -5.29
C CYS A 75 -0.14 12.50 -6.09
N GLY A 76 0.29 13.00 -7.24
CA GLY A 76 1.25 12.27 -8.07
C GLY A 76 0.68 11.03 -8.74
N ALA A 77 -0.64 10.93 -8.85
CA ALA A 77 -1.27 9.78 -9.50
C ALA A 77 -0.99 9.76 -11.00
N SER A 78 -0.91 8.57 -11.55
CA SER A 78 -0.70 8.35 -12.97
C SER A 78 -1.69 7.32 -13.50
N LYS A 79 -1.82 7.25 -14.83
CA LYS A 79 -2.69 6.28 -15.46
C LYS A 79 -2.29 4.86 -15.06
N HIS A 80 -3.28 4.09 -14.57
CA HIS A 80 -3.04 2.71 -14.18
C HIS A 80 -3.21 1.77 -15.38
N TYR A 81 -2.39 0.72 -15.42
CA TYR A 81 -2.36 -0.23 -16.54
C TYR A 81 -3.74 -0.86 -16.80
N TYR A 82 -4.47 -1.23 -15.74
CA TYR A 82 -5.76 -1.89 -15.85
C TYR A 82 -6.95 -0.92 -15.76
N GLY A 83 -6.71 0.36 -16.00
CA GLY A 83 -7.76 1.39 -15.97
C GLY A 83 -7.73 2.23 -14.71
N GLY A 84 -8.27 3.45 -14.82
CA GLY A 84 -8.24 4.40 -13.73
C GLY A 84 -6.88 5.03 -13.54
N VAL A 85 -6.67 5.63 -12.37
CA VAL A 85 -5.38 6.19 -11.97
C VAL A 85 -4.91 5.52 -10.69
N SER A 86 -3.60 5.49 -10.48
CA SER A 86 -3.03 4.92 -9.26
C SER A 86 -2.13 5.91 -8.56
N ILE A 87 -2.19 5.89 -7.23
CA ILE A 87 -1.30 6.64 -6.34
C ILE A 87 -0.40 5.61 -5.68
N TRP A 88 0.89 5.62 -5.98
CA TRP A 88 1.85 4.71 -5.36
C TRP A 88 2.21 5.17 -3.97
N VAL A 89 2.30 4.21 -3.05
CA VAL A 89 2.75 4.50 -1.69
C VAL A 89 4.28 4.55 -1.72
N GLY A 90 4.82 5.76 -1.60
CA GLY A 90 6.28 5.99 -1.64
C GLY A 90 6.96 5.94 -0.28
N GLU A 91 6.20 5.73 0.78
CA GLU A 91 6.69 5.71 2.15
C GLU A 91 6.84 4.28 2.66
N TYR A 92 7.41 4.13 3.86
CA TYR A 92 7.54 2.84 4.57
C TYR A 92 8.57 1.89 3.96
N GLY A 93 9.58 2.45 3.29
CA GLY A 93 10.72 1.69 2.80
C GLY A 93 10.31 0.55 1.87
N GLN A 94 10.69 -0.68 2.21
CA GLN A 94 10.40 -1.86 1.41
C GLN A 94 9.21 -2.67 1.92
N SER A 95 8.62 -2.31 3.06
CA SER A 95 7.58 -3.12 3.70
C SER A 95 6.27 -3.07 2.93
N MET A 96 5.89 -4.17 2.30
CA MET A 96 4.61 -4.29 1.62
C MET A 96 3.45 -4.19 2.61
N GLU A 97 3.58 -4.79 3.79
CA GLU A 97 2.50 -4.78 4.79
C GLU A 97 2.16 -3.37 5.27
N LEU A 98 3.18 -2.53 5.53
CA LEU A 98 2.94 -1.14 5.94
C LEU A 98 2.33 -0.34 4.80
N LYS A 99 2.81 -0.54 3.58
CA LYS A 99 2.24 0.12 2.40
C LYS A 99 0.80 -0.29 2.17
N GLN A 100 0.48 -1.58 2.36
CA GLN A 100 -0.90 -2.08 2.24
C GLN A 100 -1.81 -1.46 3.30
N ALA A 101 -1.35 -1.38 4.56
CA ALA A 101 -2.14 -0.80 5.64
C ALA A 101 -2.48 0.66 5.32
N TYR A 102 -1.49 1.43 4.86
CA TYR A 102 -1.69 2.80 4.43
C TYR A 102 -2.68 2.88 3.27
N ALA A 103 -2.45 2.09 2.22
CA ALA A 103 -3.27 2.15 1.00
C ALA A 103 -4.71 1.74 1.27
N ARG A 104 -4.95 0.73 2.10
CA ARG A 104 -6.30 0.28 2.43
C ARG A 104 -7.07 1.35 3.20
N ALA A 105 -6.46 1.96 4.21
CA ALA A 105 -7.12 3.01 4.98
C ALA A 105 -7.39 4.23 4.11
N PHE A 106 -6.45 4.60 3.27
CA PHE A 106 -6.60 5.70 2.31
C PHE A 106 -7.76 5.43 1.36
N ALA A 107 -7.76 4.25 0.73
CA ALA A 107 -8.80 3.88 -0.23
C ALA A 107 -10.19 3.79 0.42
N ASP A 108 -10.28 3.21 1.61
CA ASP A 108 -11.54 3.08 2.32
C ASP A 108 -12.16 4.44 2.62
N HIS A 109 -11.35 5.41 3.05
CA HIS A 109 -11.84 6.75 3.32
C HIS A 109 -12.33 7.43 2.04
N LEU A 110 -11.58 7.32 0.94
CA LEU A 110 -12.02 7.88 -0.33
C LEU A 110 -13.30 7.21 -0.82
N ALA A 111 -13.39 5.90 -0.75
CA ALA A 111 -14.58 5.16 -1.19
C ALA A 111 -15.82 5.61 -0.41
N LYS A 112 -15.65 5.85 0.89
CA LYS A 112 -16.74 6.28 1.76
C LYS A 112 -17.26 7.67 1.40
N HIS A 113 -16.38 8.58 0.96
CA HIS A 113 -16.73 9.98 0.77
C HIS A 113 -16.88 10.43 -0.68
N LEU A 114 -16.45 9.63 -1.67
CA LEU A 114 -16.51 10.02 -3.07
C LEU A 114 -17.77 9.54 -3.79
N GLY A 115 -18.57 8.69 -3.14
CA GLY A 115 -19.86 8.25 -3.69
C GLY A 115 -19.76 7.01 -4.57
N ASP A 116 -20.94 6.55 -5.03
CA ASP A 116 -21.08 5.26 -5.70
C ASP A 116 -20.56 5.25 -7.14
N LYS A 117 -20.39 6.42 -7.75
CA LYS A 117 -19.95 6.53 -9.14
C LYS A 117 -18.42 6.41 -9.29
N VAL A 118 -17.71 6.41 -8.16
CA VAL A 118 -16.25 6.32 -8.13
C VAL A 118 -15.88 5.04 -7.40
N THR A 119 -15.04 4.23 -8.02
CA THR A 119 -14.51 3.01 -7.41
C THR A 119 -13.11 3.26 -6.92
N VAL A 120 -12.85 3.01 -5.63
CA VAL A 120 -11.52 3.19 -5.02
C VAL A 120 -11.16 1.92 -4.28
N TYR A 121 -9.97 1.40 -4.55
CA TYR A 121 -9.47 0.22 -3.85
C TYR A 121 -7.95 0.22 -3.80
N ALA A 122 -7.39 -0.59 -2.92
CA ALA A 122 -5.96 -0.74 -2.79
C ALA A 122 -5.49 -1.96 -3.59
N GLY A 123 -4.31 -1.83 -4.19
CA GLY A 123 -3.62 -2.93 -4.84
C GLY A 123 -2.23 -3.11 -4.25
N SER A 124 -1.65 -4.28 -4.42
CA SER A 124 -0.31 -4.55 -3.91
C SER A 124 0.34 -5.67 -4.71
N ARG A 125 1.67 -5.72 -4.62
CA ARG A 125 2.46 -6.73 -5.31
C ARG A 125 3.74 -6.99 -4.52
N MET A 126 4.09 -8.27 -4.35
CA MET A 126 5.39 -8.63 -3.79
C MET A 126 6.49 -8.29 -4.79
N ASP A 127 7.61 -7.86 -4.25
CA ASP A 127 8.80 -7.57 -5.06
C ASP A 127 9.52 -8.86 -5.46
#